data_97ec4ac0e03947f07bc4b98c8ac920de
#
_entry.id   97ec4ac0e03947f07bc4b98c8ac920de
#
_cell.length_a   1.000
_cell.length_b   1.000
_cell.length_c   1.000
_cell.angle_alpha   90.00
_cell.angle_beta   90.00
_cell.angle_gamma   90.00
#
_symmetry.space_group_name_H-M   'P 1'
#
loop_
_entity.id
_entity.type
_entity.pdbx_description
1 polymer ?
#
loop_
_entity_poly.entity_id
_entity_poly.type
_entity_poly.pdbx_seq_one_letter_code
_entity_poly.pdbx_strand_id
1 'polypeptide(L)'
;MGKIEDKLSEVLGKYSENFTAKVYSDDFIDTDVLMEAFGITQELKSENKQYWGRELGKCWENLLRDLFEATCADFEPPKRFGADEPADFFCGKDAIDTKYRVGSGDSGTLKKFESYGKLLIEEGYRPVFLFLRTDNLQAALSKMDAGGWIKYMDEDTFTYIKEKTGFDLKDWLIKLKEDETFKIDR
;
A
#
# COMPACT_ATOMS: atom_id res chain seq x y z
N MET A 1 -15.01 -46.93 0.79
CA MET A 1 -14.08 -45.81 0.99
C MET A 1 -13.66 -45.77 2.45
N GLY A 2 -12.41 -45.57 2.78
CA GLY A 2 -11.94 -45.56 4.16
C GLY A 2 -12.31 -44.26 4.87
N LYS A 3 -12.45 -44.27 6.19
CA LYS A 3 -12.78 -43.10 7.02
C LYS A 3 -11.86 -41.88 6.76
N ILE A 4 -10.65 -42.10 6.27
CA ILE A 4 -9.69 -41.05 5.92
C ILE A 4 -10.07 -40.40 4.57
N GLU A 5 -10.38 -41.22 3.57
CA GLU A 5 -10.78 -40.75 2.23
C GLU A 5 -12.07 -39.92 2.28
N ASP A 6 -13.03 -40.32 3.13
CA ASP A 6 -14.27 -39.56 3.30
C ASP A 6 -14.01 -38.16 3.88
N LYS A 7 -13.11 -38.03 4.90
CA LYS A 7 -12.69 -36.74 5.46
C LYS A 7 -11.95 -35.86 4.46
N LEU A 8 -11.05 -36.42 3.67
CA LEU A 8 -10.32 -35.69 2.66
C LEU A 8 -11.26 -35.23 1.56
N SER A 9 -12.22 -36.05 1.16
CA SER A 9 -13.24 -35.68 0.18
C SER A 9 -14.14 -34.55 0.67
N GLU A 10 -14.51 -34.52 1.95
CA GLU A 10 -15.28 -33.45 2.56
C GLU A 10 -14.50 -32.10 2.49
N VAL A 11 -13.19 -32.12 2.82
CA VAL A 11 -12.33 -30.94 2.70
C VAL A 11 -12.27 -30.45 1.26
N LEU A 12 -12.01 -31.33 0.30
CA LEU A 12 -11.93 -30.97 -1.11
C LEU A 12 -13.27 -30.46 -1.64
N GLY A 13 -14.39 -31.05 -1.24
CA GLY A 13 -15.74 -30.61 -1.58
C GLY A 13 -16.00 -29.17 -1.15
N LYS A 14 -15.70 -28.86 0.11
CA LYS A 14 -15.81 -27.49 0.66
C LYS A 14 -14.98 -26.48 -0.12
N TYR A 15 -13.74 -26.83 -0.48
CA TYR A 15 -12.89 -25.93 -1.28
C TYR A 15 -13.39 -25.79 -2.72
N SER A 16 -13.89 -26.87 -3.33
CA SER A 16 -14.49 -26.85 -4.65
C SER A 16 -15.70 -25.90 -4.70
N GLU A 17 -16.60 -25.98 -3.70
CA GLU A 17 -17.73 -25.06 -3.57
C GLU A 17 -17.26 -23.60 -3.45
N ASN A 18 -16.27 -23.34 -2.58
CA ASN A 18 -15.70 -22.00 -2.39
C ASN A 18 -15.06 -21.45 -3.69
N PHE A 19 -14.35 -22.30 -4.43
CA PHE A 19 -13.74 -21.89 -5.70
C PHE A 19 -14.78 -21.60 -6.78
N THR A 20 -15.84 -22.40 -6.83
CA THR A 20 -16.94 -22.20 -7.79
C THR A 20 -17.75 -20.95 -7.46
N ALA A 21 -17.97 -20.67 -6.18
CA ALA A 21 -18.70 -19.47 -5.72
C ALA A 21 -17.86 -18.19 -5.77
N LYS A 22 -16.53 -18.30 -6.01
CA LYS A 22 -15.63 -17.15 -6.07
C LYS A 22 -15.89 -16.34 -7.35
N VAL A 23 -16.72 -15.34 -7.25
CA VAL A 23 -16.79 -14.30 -8.26
C VAL A 23 -15.57 -13.42 -8.08
N TYR A 24 -14.64 -13.43 -9.03
CA TYR A 24 -13.71 -12.33 -9.17
C TYR A 24 -14.56 -11.17 -9.68
N SER A 25 -14.78 -10.15 -8.84
CA SER A 25 -15.07 -8.85 -9.41
C SER A 25 -14.00 -8.64 -10.49
N ASP A 26 -14.39 -8.30 -11.70
CA ASP A 26 -13.47 -7.66 -12.63
C ASP A 26 -12.93 -6.48 -11.84
N ASP A 27 -11.76 -6.69 -11.20
CA ASP A 27 -11.02 -5.61 -10.58
C ASP A 27 -10.68 -4.71 -11.75
N PHE A 28 -11.54 -3.74 -11.98
CA PHE A 28 -11.28 -2.64 -12.88
C PHE A 28 -10.01 -2.02 -12.31
N ILE A 29 -8.88 -2.39 -12.90
CA ILE A 29 -7.60 -1.84 -12.49
C ILE A 29 -7.58 -0.46 -13.11
N ASP A 30 -8.20 0.51 -12.44
CA ASP A 30 -8.02 1.90 -12.83
C ASP A 30 -6.53 2.21 -12.86
N THR A 31 -6.11 2.88 -13.90
CA THR A 31 -4.78 3.47 -13.94
C THR A 31 -4.70 4.53 -12.84
N ASP A 32 -3.55 4.65 -12.23
CA ASP A 32 -3.23 5.73 -11.31
C ASP A 32 -2.10 6.59 -11.89
N VAL A 33 -1.89 7.75 -11.31
CA VAL A 33 -0.93 8.74 -11.82
C VAL A 33 0.51 8.21 -11.91
N LEU A 34 0.88 7.27 -11.04
CA LEU A 34 2.22 6.64 -11.10
C LEU A 34 2.33 5.67 -12.28
N MET A 35 1.30 4.86 -12.52
CA MET A 35 1.23 4.02 -13.73
C MET A 35 1.30 4.87 -14.98
N GLU A 36 0.54 5.95 -15.02
CA GLU A 36 0.47 6.86 -16.16
C GLU A 36 1.80 7.54 -16.45
N ALA A 37 2.57 7.92 -15.43
CA ALA A 37 3.90 8.50 -15.61
C ALA A 37 4.88 7.55 -16.31
N PHE A 38 4.68 6.24 -16.17
CA PHE A 38 5.45 5.21 -16.88
C PHE A 38 4.80 4.69 -18.17
N GLY A 39 3.59 5.17 -18.51
CA GLY A 39 2.82 4.63 -19.63
C GLY A 39 2.34 3.19 -19.41
N ILE A 40 2.23 2.76 -18.15
CA ILE A 40 1.75 1.41 -17.80
C ILE A 40 0.23 1.37 -17.95
N THR A 41 -0.24 0.62 -18.96
CA THR A 41 -1.66 0.39 -19.21
C THR A 41 -2.22 -0.72 -18.32
N GLN A 42 -3.56 -0.82 -18.30
CA GLN A 42 -4.24 -1.92 -17.61
C GLN A 42 -3.86 -3.28 -18.19
N GLU A 43 -3.76 -3.37 -19.52
CA GLU A 43 -3.37 -4.58 -20.24
C GLU A 43 -1.96 -5.01 -19.81
N LEU A 44 -1.00 -4.10 -19.84
CA LEU A 44 0.37 -4.37 -19.44
C LEU A 44 0.45 -4.81 -17.97
N LYS A 45 -0.26 -4.14 -17.08
CA LYS A 45 -0.32 -4.53 -15.67
C LYS A 45 -0.96 -5.90 -15.46
N SER A 46 -1.93 -6.27 -16.29
CA SER A 46 -2.61 -7.56 -16.23
C SER A 46 -1.73 -8.75 -16.59
N GLU A 47 -0.67 -8.56 -17.40
CA GLU A 47 0.29 -9.60 -17.76
C GLU A 47 0.98 -10.22 -16.54
N ASN A 48 1.30 -9.40 -15.54
CA ASN A 48 1.85 -9.86 -14.27
C ASN A 48 1.50 -8.91 -13.12
N LYS A 49 0.26 -9.00 -12.64
CA LYS A 49 -0.26 -8.16 -11.54
C LYS A 49 0.62 -8.14 -10.30
N GLN A 50 1.25 -9.27 -9.98
CA GLN A 50 2.10 -9.39 -8.79
C GLN A 50 3.42 -8.62 -8.96
N TYR A 51 4.06 -8.76 -10.11
CA TYR A 51 5.28 -8.02 -10.44
C TYR A 51 5.03 -6.50 -10.39
N TRP A 52 4.07 -6.02 -11.17
CA TRP A 52 3.75 -4.60 -11.24
C TRP A 52 3.31 -4.02 -9.88
N GLY A 53 2.49 -4.74 -9.13
CA GLY A 53 2.07 -4.31 -7.81
C GLY A 53 3.24 -4.15 -6.84
N ARG A 54 4.20 -5.07 -6.87
CA ARG A 54 5.42 -5.01 -6.05
C ARG A 54 6.34 -3.85 -6.46
N GLU A 55 6.60 -3.70 -7.77
CA GLU A 55 7.54 -2.68 -8.25
C GLU A 55 6.96 -1.27 -8.12
N LEU A 56 5.68 -1.06 -8.44
CA LEU A 56 5.00 0.21 -8.18
C LEU A 56 4.95 0.54 -6.69
N GLY A 57 4.80 -0.49 -5.83
CA GLY A 57 4.87 -0.31 -4.37
C GLY A 57 6.21 0.21 -3.90
N LYS A 58 7.30 -0.41 -4.37
CA LYS A 58 8.67 0.05 -4.06
C LYS A 58 8.96 1.43 -4.63
N CYS A 59 8.50 1.69 -5.84
CA CYS A 59 8.66 3.00 -6.47
C CYS A 59 7.97 4.08 -5.63
N TRP A 60 6.74 3.85 -5.21
CA TRP A 60 5.98 4.76 -4.36
C TRP A 60 6.67 5.03 -3.03
N GLU A 61 7.10 3.98 -2.33
CA GLU A 61 7.83 4.09 -1.06
C GLU A 61 9.10 4.92 -1.21
N ASN A 62 9.95 4.58 -2.21
CA ASN A 62 11.21 5.29 -2.44
C ASN A 62 10.97 6.76 -2.83
N LEU A 63 9.99 7.02 -3.69
CA LEU A 63 9.64 8.36 -4.13
C LEU A 63 9.25 9.25 -2.94
N LEU A 64 8.41 8.75 -2.05
CA LEU A 64 8.00 9.50 -0.86
C LEU A 64 9.14 9.67 0.13
N ARG A 65 9.90 8.62 0.40
CA ARG A 65 11.05 8.72 1.32
C ARG A 65 12.04 9.77 0.85
N ASP A 66 12.44 9.73 -0.42
CA ASP A 66 13.44 10.66 -0.96
C ASP A 66 12.90 12.11 -1.01
N LEU A 67 11.60 12.29 -1.31
CA LEU A 67 10.96 13.61 -1.26
C LEU A 67 10.95 14.17 0.17
N PHE A 68 10.52 13.36 1.17
CA PHE A 68 10.50 13.81 2.56
C PHE A 68 11.90 14.04 3.13
N GLU A 69 12.88 13.20 2.79
CA GLU A 69 14.28 13.39 3.18
C GLU A 69 14.84 14.71 2.63
N ALA A 70 14.49 15.07 1.40
CA ALA A 70 14.94 16.31 0.77
C ALA A 70 14.27 17.58 1.31
N THR A 71 13.07 17.48 1.88
CA THR A 71 12.21 18.65 2.16
C THR A 71 11.78 18.80 3.61
N CYS A 72 11.70 17.73 4.38
CA CYS A 72 11.31 17.75 5.78
C CYS A 72 12.53 18.00 6.68
N ALA A 73 12.57 19.14 7.38
CA ALA A 73 13.70 19.51 8.25
C ALA A 73 13.91 18.50 9.40
N ASP A 74 12.82 17.87 9.87
CA ASP A 74 12.82 16.89 10.95
C ASP A 74 12.65 15.46 10.40
N PHE A 75 13.19 15.19 9.21
CA PHE A 75 13.19 13.84 8.64
C PHE A 75 14.09 12.91 9.45
N GLU A 76 13.59 11.71 9.71
CA GLU A 76 14.38 10.61 10.27
C GLU A 76 14.06 9.32 9.53
N PRO A 77 15.09 8.47 9.27
CA PRO A 77 14.89 7.17 8.63
C PRO A 77 14.11 6.21 9.52
N PRO A 78 13.78 4.97 9.04
CA PRO A 78 13.09 3.97 9.84
C PRO A 78 13.76 3.76 11.20
N LYS A 79 12.94 3.69 12.26
CA LYS A 79 13.41 3.44 13.63
C LYS A 79 13.04 2.05 14.08
N ARG A 80 13.94 1.42 14.82
CA ARG A 80 13.68 0.13 15.46
C ARG A 80 13.12 0.30 16.85
N PHE A 81 12.06 -0.42 17.13
CA PHE A 81 11.47 -0.61 18.42
C PHE A 81 11.55 -2.09 18.78
N GLY A 82 12.63 -2.47 19.48
CA GLY A 82 12.96 -3.88 19.66
C GLY A 82 13.36 -4.56 18.34
N ALA A 83 12.60 -5.56 17.90
CA ALA A 83 12.80 -6.27 16.64
C ALA A 83 11.99 -5.68 15.46
N ASP A 84 11.11 -4.74 15.73
CA ASP A 84 10.15 -4.21 14.74
C ASP A 84 10.57 -2.83 14.19
N GLU A 85 10.25 -2.57 12.94
CA GLU A 85 10.34 -1.28 12.25
C GLU A 85 8.91 -0.90 11.81
N PRO A 86 8.16 -0.15 12.64
CA PRO A 86 6.72 0.05 12.44
C PRO A 86 6.35 1.13 11.42
N ALA A 87 7.31 1.88 10.88
CA ALA A 87 7.09 2.93 9.89
C ALA A 87 8.27 3.03 8.92
N ASP A 88 8.00 3.46 7.69
CA ASP A 88 9.01 3.60 6.63
C ASP A 88 9.95 4.79 6.89
N PHE A 89 9.45 5.86 7.49
CA PHE A 89 10.23 7.04 7.91
C PHE A 89 9.43 7.93 8.86
N PHE A 90 10.07 8.98 9.39
CA PHE A 90 9.47 9.94 10.30
C PHE A 90 9.66 11.38 9.79
N CYS A 91 8.67 12.24 10.02
CA CYS A 91 8.75 13.67 9.76
C CYS A 91 8.14 14.42 10.95
N GLY A 92 8.98 14.91 11.85
CA GLY A 92 8.57 15.46 13.12
C GLY A 92 7.84 14.44 13.99
N LYS A 93 6.57 14.69 14.29
CA LYS A 93 5.73 13.77 15.09
C LYS A 93 5.05 12.69 14.26
N ASP A 94 5.10 12.78 12.94
CA ASP A 94 4.44 11.82 12.08
C ASP A 94 5.35 10.62 11.81
N ALA A 95 4.89 9.42 12.16
CA ALA A 95 5.48 8.15 11.79
C ALA A 95 4.73 7.65 10.54
N ILE A 96 5.40 7.65 9.41
CA ILE A 96 4.78 7.48 8.10
C ILE A 96 5.09 6.09 7.54
N ASP A 97 4.05 5.33 7.21
CA ASP A 97 4.11 4.10 6.43
C ASP A 97 3.44 4.34 5.07
N THR A 98 4.05 3.89 4.01
CA THR A 98 3.60 4.15 2.64
C THR A 98 3.15 2.87 1.97
N LYS A 99 2.03 2.92 1.30
CA LYS A 99 1.52 1.76 0.55
C LYS A 99 0.96 2.21 -0.80
N TYR A 100 1.41 1.57 -1.85
CA TYR A 100 0.77 1.72 -3.15
C TYR A 100 -0.69 1.25 -3.06
N ARG A 101 -0.88 0.03 -2.53
CA ARG A 101 -2.17 -0.62 -2.29
C ARG A 101 -1.99 -1.79 -1.33
N VAL A 102 -2.97 -2.05 -0.49
CA VAL A 102 -3.10 -3.30 0.26
C VAL A 102 -4.18 -4.15 -0.37
N GLY A 103 -3.79 -5.05 -1.28
CA GLY A 103 -4.70 -5.95 -2.00
C GLY A 103 -4.94 -7.29 -1.32
N SER A 104 -4.03 -7.69 -0.43
CA SER A 104 -4.11 -8.94 0.35
C SER A 104 -3.29 -8.78 1.62
N GLY A 105 -3.55 -9.63 2.59
CA GLY A 105 -2.75 -9.70 3.81
C GLY A 105 -3.09 -10.97 4.57
N ASP A 106 -2.05 -11.69 5.01
CA ASP A 106 -2.24 -12.77 5.96
C ASP A 106 -2.58 -12.24 7.36
N SER A 107 -3.01 -13.12 8.24
CA SER A 107 -3.42 -12.73 9.59
C SER A 107 -2.27 -12.12 10.42
N GLY A 108 -1.02 -12.45 10.13
CA GLY A 108 0.16 -11.89 10.77
C GLY A 108 0.39 -10.44 10.35
N THR A 109 0.34 -10.17 9.05
CA THR A 109 0.44 -8.81 8.51
C THR A 109 -0.68 -7.90 9.03
N LEU A 110 -1.92 -8.40 9.04
CA LEU A 110 -3.06 -7.62 9.55
C LEU A 110 -2.93 -7.30 11.04
N LYS A 111 -2.40 -8.21 11.87
CA LYS A 111 -2.13 -7.96 13.28
C LYS A 111 -1.05 -6.90 13.48
N LYS A 112 -0.03 -6.85 12.62
CA LYS A 112 1.03 -5.83 12.67
C LYS A 112 0.49 -4.43 12.48
N PHE A 113 -0.46 -4.20 11.58
CA PHE A 113 -1.08 -2.89 11.42
C PHE A 113 -1.66 -2.36 12.75
N GLU A 114 -2.38 -3.22 13.47
CA GLU A 114 -2.93 -2.83 14.77
C GLU A 114 -1.84 -2.60 15.83
N SER A 115 -0.90 -3.55 15.97
CA SER A 115 0.14 -3.47 17.02
C SER A 115 1.12 -2.33 16.79
N TYR A 116 1.51 -2.08 15.54
CA TYR A 116 2.45 -1.01 15.18
C TYR A 116 1.86 0.38 15.40
N GLY A 117 0.58 0.57 15.06
CA GLY A 117 -0.06 1.85 15.33
C GLY A 117 -0.13 2.16 16.83
N LYS A 118 -0.51 1.18 17.65
CA LYS A 118 -0.52 1.33 19.12
C LYS A 118 0.87 1.63 19.68
N LEU A 119 1.88 0.88 19.22
CA LEU A 119 3.28 1.09 19.62
C LEU A 119 3.75 2.52 19.32
N LEU A 120 3.49 3.01 18.09
CA LEU A 120 3.88 4.36 17.70
C LEU A 120 3.20 5.44 18.55
N ILE A 121 1.92 5.24 18.90
CA ILE A 121 1.19 6.16 19.79
C ILE A 121 1.79 6.14 21.19
N GLU A 122 2.12 4.98 21.74
CA GLU A 122 2.78 4.84 23.06
C GLU A 122 4.15 5.53 23.08
N GLU A 123 4.88 5.50 21.98
CA GLU A 123 6.16 6.19 21.79
C GLU A 123 6.01 7.70 21.47
N GLY A 124 4.79 8.22 21.45
CA GLY A 124 4.48 9.64 21.29
C GLY A 124 4.47 10.13 19.84
N TYR A 125 4.38 9.23 18.88
CA TYR A 125 4.22 9.54 17.47
C TYR A 125 2.75 9.53 17.04
N ARG A 126 2.49 10.15 15.89
CA ARG A 126 1.23 10.10 15.18
C ARG A 126 1.36 9.13 13.99
N PRO A 127 0.77 7.94 14.03
CA PRO A 127 0.90 6.98 12.96
C PRO A 127 0.08 7.41 11.73
N VAL A 128 0.72 7.45 10.56
CA VAL A 128 0.14 7.93 9.30
C VAL A 128 0.39 6.91 8.20
N PHE A 129 -0.66 6.51 7.48
CA PHE A 129 -0.55 5.77 6.22
C PHE A 129 -0.79 6.68 5.02
N LEU A 130 0.10 6.60 4.03
CA LEU A 130 -0.02 7.30 2.75
C LEU A 130 -0.24 6.28 1.62
N PHE A 131 -1.51 6.12 1.23
CA PHE A 131 -1.87 5.24 0.13
C PHE A 131 -1.94 6.02 -1.19
N LEU A 132 -1.39 5.44 -2.26
CA LEU A 132 -1.61 5.99 -3.60
C LEU A 132 -3.03 5.68 -4.08
N ARG A 133 -3.56 4.50 -3.76
CA ARG A 133 -4.84 4.01 -4.27
C ARG A 133 -5.91 3.91 -3.18
N THR A 134 -7.17 3.92 -3.61
CA THR A 134 -8.34 3.79 -2.72
C THR A 134 -8.84 2.36 -2.56
N ASP A 135 -8.54 1.46 -3.51
CA ASP A 135 -9.04 0.09 -3.58
C ASP A 135 -8.29 -0.86 -2.62
N ASN A 136 -8.33 -0.56 -1.34
CA ASN A 136 -7.63 -1.29 -0.30
C ASN A 136 -8.51 -2.34 0.38
N LEU A 137 -7.90 -3.43 0.86
CA LEU A 137 -8.57 -4.51 1.60
C LEU A 137 -9.23 -3.96 2.87
N GLN A 138 -10.54 -4.09 2.98
CA GLN A 138 -11.32 -3.57 4.11
C GLN A 138 -10.84 -4.13 5.47
N ALA A 139 -10.45 -5.41 5.52
CA ALA A 139 -9.90 -6.02 6.73
C ALA A 139 -8.59 -5.35 7.19
N ALA A 140 -7.75 -4.91 6.25
CA ALA A 140 -6.53 -4.16 6.57
C ALA A 140 -6.86 -2.78 7.11
N LEU A 141 -7.76 -2.05 6.44
CA LEU A 141 -8.20 -0.72 6.88
C LEU A 141 -8.79 -0.77 8.29
N SER A 142 -9.62 -1.77 8.60
CA SER A 142 -10.19 -1.96 9.94
C SER A 142 -9.12 -2.22 11.02
N LYS A 143 -8.03 -2.93 10.66
CA LYS A 143 -6.92 -3.17 11.58
C LYS A 143 -6.05 -1.92 11.79
N MET A 144 -5.90 -1.09 10.78
CA MET A 144 -5.26 0.21 10.89
C MET A 144 -6.09 1.14 11.78
N ASP A 145 -7.42 1.15 11.64
CA ASP A 145 -8.32 1.91 12.54
C ASP A 145 -8.15 1.46 13.99
N ALA A 146 -8.13 0.16 14.24
CA ALA A 146 -7.90 -0.39 15.57
C ALA A 146 -6.52 -0.05 16.15
N GLY A 147 -5.53 0.21 15.30
CA GLY A 147 -4.18 0.69 15.64
C GLY A 147 -4.08 2.20 15.81
N GLY A 148 -5.13 2.95 15.50
CA GLY A 148 -5.13 4.41 15.58
C GLY A 148 -4.39 5.13 14.44
N TRP A 149 -4.21 4.45 13.30
CA TRP A 149 -3.61 5.05 12.12
C TRP A 149 -4.52 6.07 11.45
N ILE A 150 -3.95 7.23 11.11
CA ILE A 150 -4.56 8.19 10.20
C ILE A 150 -4.23 7.72 8.78
N LYS A 151 -5.24 7.60 7.93
CA LYS A 151 -5.11 7.09 6.57
C LYS A 151 -5.44 8.19 5.58
N TYR A 152 -4.50 8.49 4.72
CA TYR A 152 -4.71 9.35 3.56
C TYR A 152 -4.68 8.47 2.30
N MET A 153 -5.57 8.71 1.36
CA MET A 153 -5.72 7.93 0.14
C MET A 153 -5.91 8.86 -1.05
N ASP A 154 -5.26 8.53 -2.18
CA ASP A 154 -5.37 9.26 -3.43
C ASP A 154 -5.19 10.77 -3.25
N GLU A 155 -6.18 11.60 -3.54
CA GLU A 155 -6.13 13.06 -3.43
C GLU A 155 -5.72 13.56 -2.03
N ASP A 156 -6.23 12.92 -0.99
CA ASP A 156 -5.88 13.30 0.39
C ASP A 156 -4.39 13.03 0.68
N THR A 157 -3.84 11.96 0.10
CA THR A 157 -2.41 11.67 0.17
C THR A 157 -1.58 12.77 -0.48
N PHE A 158 -1.94 13.19 -1.68
CA PHE A 158 -1.22 14.27 -2.38
C PHE A 158 -1.35 15.62 -1.67
N THR A 159 -2.52 15.90 -1.11
CA THR A 159 -2.74 17.09 -0.29
C THR A 159 -1.84 17.08 0.95
N TYR A 160 -1.79 15.98 1.70
CA TYR A 160 -0.90 15.82 2.85
C TYR A 160 0.57 15.99 2.46
N ILE A 161 1.02 15.35 1.36
CA ILE A 161 2.39 15.48 0.88
C ILE A 161 2.73 16.94 0.59
N LYS A 162 1.87 17.64 -0.15
CA LYS A 162 2.07 19.05 -0.51
C LYS A 162 2.13 19.95 0.72
N GLU A 163 1.26 19.73 1.71
CA GLU A 163 1.26 20.49 2.97
C GLU A 163 2.56 20.30 3.77
N LYS A 164 3.09 19.07 3.79
CA LYS A 164 4.29 18.72 4.55
C LYS A 164 5.59 19.12 3.86
N THR A 165 5.65 18.97 2.55
CA THR A 165 6.89 19.11 1.78
C THR A 165 6.97 20.41 0.98
N GLY A 166 5.82 21.08 0.76
CA GLY A 166 5.72 22.23 -0.17
C GLY A 166 5.78 21.80 -1.64
N PHE A 167 5.97 20.52 -1.95
CA PHE A 167 6.10 20.00 -3.31
C PHE A 167 4.79 19.39 -3.81
N ASP A 168 4.33 19.81 -5.00
CA ASP A 168 3.15 19.25 -5.65
C ASP A 168 3.53 17.99 -6.44
N LEU A 169 3.59 16.87 -5.73
CA LEU A 169 3.99 15.59 -6.31
C LEU A 169 3.04 15.14 -7.42
N LYS A 170 1.73 15.38 -7.27
CA LYS A 170 0.75 14.99 -8.27
C LYS A 170 0.94 15.74 -9.58
N ASP A 171 1.02 17.06 -9.51
CA ASP A 171 1.25 17.92 -10.68
C ASP A 171 2.56 17.56 -11.38
N TRP A 172 3.61 17.26 -10.62
CA TRP A 172 4.88 16.81 -11.17
C TRP A 172 4.77 15.47 -11.93
N LEU A 173 4.08 14.48 -11.37
CA LEU A 173 3.86 13.19 -12.04
C LEU A 173 3.01 13.34 -13.31
N ILE A 174 2.00 14.24 -13.31
CA ILE A 174 1.19 14.55 -14.49
C ILE A 174 2.06 15.15 -15.61
N LYS A 175 2.95 16.06 -15.27
CA LYS A 175 3.89 16.63 -16.26
C LYS A 175 4.82 15.58 -16.86
N LEU A 176 5.32 14.65 -16.03
CA LEU A 176 6.16 13.55 -16.53
C LEU A 176 5.40 12.63 -17.50
N LYS A 177 4.11 12.41 -17.26
CA LYS A 177 3.22 11.69 -18.19
C LYS A 177 3.08 12.46 -19.50
N GLU A 178 2.80 13.77 -19.43
CA GLU A 178 2.61 14.63 -20.63
C GLU A 178 3.88 14.70 -21.47
N ASP A 179 5.04 14.79 -20.83
CA ASP A 179 6.35 14.84 -21.48
C ASP A 179 6.87 13.46 -21.91
N GLU A 180 6.14 12.37 -21.59
CA GLU A 180 6.54 10.97 -21.81
C GLU A 180 7.97 10.65 -21.30
N THR A 181 8.46 11.38 -20.28
CA THR A 181 9.86 11.35 -19.82
C THR A 181 10.34 9.96 -19.41
N PHE A 182 9.47 9.18 -18.75
CA PHE A 182 9.78 7.85 -18.23
C PHE A 182 8.91 6.76 -18.84
N LYS A 183 8.24 7.07 -19.95
CA LYS A 183 7.40 6.09 -20.65
C LYS A 183 8.24 4.88 -21.07
N ILE A 184 7.77 3.70 -20.69
CA ILE A 184 8.42 2.44 -21.06
C ILE A 184 7.99 2.00 -22.45
N ASP A 185 8.92 1.55 -23.26
CA ASP A 185 8.68 0.96 -24.58
C ASP A 185 8.40 -0.55 -24.43
N ARG A 186 7.11 -0.91 -24.37
CA ARG A 186 6.63 -2.30 -24.32
C ARG A 186 5.36 -2.50 -25.10
#